data_3a7ac4806ae4c10bf5794b06876e9c68
#
_entry.id   3a7ac4806ae4c10bf5794b06876e9c68
#
_cell.length_a   1.000
_cell.length_b   1.000
_cell.length_c   1.000
_cell.angle_alpha   90.00
_cell.angle_beta   90.00
_cell.angle_gamma   90.00
#
_symmetry.space_group_name_H-M   'P 1'
#
loop_
_entity.id
_entity.type
_entity.pdbx_description
1 polymer ?
#
loop_
_entity_poly.entity_id
_entity_poly.type
_entity_poly.pdbx_seq_one_letter_code
_entity_poly.pdbx_strand_id
1 'polypeptide(L)'
;MRLVFKIIGLLIFAALPAPAFSQATGPLTFLPALAGDYFPLDSQALGRRMHVFVRLPERYAEEPDKTYPVVYLLDGDSLFPMLAPQHLFLNYDEGLPDAVIVGIAYGGFAPGVNMRHVDFRPVLDDGSPGGSAKFLQFLETELLPRVEGQWRANPDRRVLFGQSRGGSFAIYAAYERPRLFHGFVASNPGREADTRLLYGMNGPQPPGNGEGWLIVTSGSRDRDYLRGTALQWEREIAGRTGLQWQTAFIDISGGTHAASAPFAYRAAMLRIFENMLSVPGQ
;
A
#
# COMPACT_ATOMS: atom_id res chain seq x y z
N MET A 1 62.85 21.01 -55.59
CA MET A 1 61.42 20.93 -55.48
C MET A 1 61.11 19.59 -54.86
N ARG A 2 60.89 19.55 -53.50
CA ARG A 2 60.64 18.31 -52.70
C ARG A 2 59.16 18.23 -52.43
N LEU A 3 58.52 17.17 -52.98
CA LEU A 3 57.12 16.84 -52.76
C LEU A 3 56.97 16.11 -51.39
N VAL A 4 56.21 16.67 -50.45
CA VAL A 4 55.92 16.04 -49.17
C VAL A 4 54.52 15.39 -49.28
N PHE A 5 54.48 14.05 -49.27
CA PHE A 5 53.22 13.31 -49.15
C PHE A 5 52.80 13.28 -47.69
N LYS A 6 51.65 13.89 -47.41
CA LYS A 6 50.94 13.69 -46.11
C LYS A 6 50.08 12.44 -46.17
N ILE A 7 50.44 11.44 -45.38
CA ILE A 7 49.61 10.25 -45.17
C ILE A 7 48.60 10.61 -44.07
N ILE A 8 47.32 10.68 -44.40
CA ILE A 8 46.21 10.80 -43.45
C ILE A 8 45.83 9.40 -43.04
N GLY A 9 46.21 9.00 -41.83
CA GLY A 9 45.77 7.73 -41.24
C GLY A 9 44.32 7.86 -40.76
N LEU A 10 43.41 7.11 -41.36
CA LEU A 10 42.03 6.97 -40.96
C LEU A 10 41.95 5.97 -39.78
N LEU A 11 41.78 6.46 -38.57
CA LEU A 11 41.51 5.64 -37.39
C LEU A 11 40.07 5.18 -37.44
N ILE A 12 39.82 3.93 -37.81
CA ILE A 12 38.50 3.28 -37.69
C ILE A 12 38.34 2.84 -36.24
N PHE A 13 37.56 3.58 -35.48
CA PHE A 13 37.08 3.12 -34.17
C PHE A 13 36.02 2.02 -34.38
N ALA A 14 36.40 0.78 -34.17
CA ALA A 14 35.43 -0.31 -34.07
C ALA A 14 34.64 -0.13 -32.76
N ALA A 15 33.38 0.30 -32.86
CA ALA A 15 32.47 0.32 -31.72
C ALA A 15 32.21 -1.15 -31.31
N LEU A 16 32.68 -1.52 -30.13
CA LEU A 16 32.30 -2.78 -29.50
C LEU A 16 30.81 -2.75 -29.20
N PRO A 17 30.04 -3.79 -29.54
CA PRO A 17 28.63 -3.85 -29.17
C PRO A 17 28.52 -3.83 -27.65
N ALA A 18 27.75 -2.88 -27.10
CA ALA A 18 27.38 -2.88 -25.70
C ALA A 18 26.70 -4.21 -25.36
N PRO A 19 27.01 -4.82 -24.18
CA PRO A 19 26.33 -6.03 -23.77
C PRO A 19 24.82 -5.76 -23.73
N ALA A 20 24.04 -6.47 -24.55
CA ALA A 20 22.62 -6.49 -24.48
C ALA A 20 22.24 -7.15 -23.16
N PHE A 21 21.90 -6.35 -22.13
CA PHE A 21 21.23 -6.88 -20.96
C PHE A 21 19.92 -7.48 -21.44
N SER A 22 19.83 -8.80 -21.41
CA SER A 22 18.57 -9.52 -21.62
C SER A 22 17.58 -8.97 -20.58
N GLN A 23 16.59 -8.21 -21.04
CA GLN A 23 15.46 -7.88 -20.19
C GLN A 23 14.75 -9.20 -19.90
N ALA A 24 14.91 -9.71 -18.68
CA ALA A 24 14.14 -10.83 -18.19
C ALA A 24 12.67 -10.41 -18.14
N THR A 25 11.95 -10.68 -19.22
CA THR A 25 10.50 -10.46 -19.34
C THR A 25 9.80 -11.72 -18.85
N GLY A 26 9.72 -11.92 -17.55
CA GLY A 26 8.98 -13.04 -16.99
C GLY A 26 8.50 -12.69 -15.58
N PRO A 27 7.35 -13.20 -15.14
CA PRO A 27 6.93 -13.10 -13.75
C PRO A 27 8.01 -13.75 -12.88
N LEU A 28 8.14 -13.28 -11.62
CA LEU A 28 9.04 -13.86 -10.62
C LEU A 28 8.54 -15.25 -10.18
N THR A 29 8.29 -16.14 -11.15
CA THR A 29 7.66 -17.45 -10.96
C THR A 29 8.51 -18.42 -10.14
N PHE A 30 9.81 -18.14 -9.99
CA PHE A 30 10.72 -18.95 -9.18
C PHE A 30 10.94 -18.40 -7.76
N LEU A 31 10.16 -17.42 -7.33
CA LEU A 31 10.09 -17.00 -5.93
C LEU A 31 8.71 -17.39 -5.36
N PRO A 32 8.56 -18.58 -4.76
CA PRO A 32 7.27 -19.06 -4.29
C PRO A 32 6.57 -18.10 -3.33
N ALA A 33 7.33 -17.39 -2.50
CA ALA A 33 6.79 -16.39 -1.57
C ALA A 33 6.12 -15.20 -2.27
N LEU A 34 6.39 -14.98 -3.57
CA LEU A 34 5.77 -13.98 -4.44
C LEU A 34 4.92 -14.62 -5.55
N ALA A 35 4.64 -15.93 -5.45
CA ALA A 35 3.79 -16.62 -6.42
C ALA A 35 2.41 -15.96 -6.47
N GLY A 36 1.97 -15.61 -7.68
CA GLY A 36 0.72 -14.91 -7.90
C GLY A 36 0.65 -14.30 -9.30
N ASP A 37 -0.14 -13.26 -9.42
CA ASP A 37 -0.45 -12.61 -10.68
C ASP A 37 0.04 -11.16 -10.72
N TYR A 38 0.18 -10.68 -11.94
CA TYR A 38 0.38 -9.27 -12.24
C TYR A 38 -0.53 -8.87 -13.39
N PHE A 39 -1.15 -7.71 -13.28
CA PHE A 39 -1.84 -7.09 -14.41
C PHE A 39 -1.70 -5.57 -14.41
N PRO A 40 -1.57 -4.96 -15.60
CA PRO A 40 -1.72 -3.52 -15.74
C PRO A 40 -3.20 -3.16 -15.72
N LEU A 41 -3.55 -2.04 -15.09
CA LEU A 41 -4.90 -1.49 -15.06
C LEU A 41 -4.88 -0.05 -15.57
N ASP A 42 -5.40 0.15 -16.78
CA ASP A 42 -5.55 1.49 -17.36
C ASP A 42 -6.77 2.17 -16.73
N SER A 43 -6.51 2.99 -15.72
CA SER A 43 -7.56 3.64 -14.94
C SER A 43 -8.17 4.82 -15.66
N GLN A 44 -9.49 4.85 -15.78
CA GLN A 44 -10.26 5.98 -16.30
C GLN A 44 -10.31 7.12 -15.27
N ALA A 45 -10.49 6.80 -13.98
CA ALA A 45 -10.53 7.78 -12.91
C ALA A 45 -9.22 8.55 -12.78
N LEU A 46 -8.08 7.86 -12.94
CA LEU A 46 -6.74 8.44 -12.82
C LEU A 46 -6.16 8.95 -14.15
N GLY A 47 -6.71 8.50 -15.30
CA GLY A 47 -6.21 8.82 -16.62
C GLY A 47 -4.81 8.25 -16.92
N ARG A 48 -4.41 7.17 -16.24
CA ARG A 48 -3.09 6.53 -16.40
C ARG A 48 -3.13 5.06 -16.02
N ARG A 49 -2.05 4.38 -16.40
CA ARG A 49 -1.83 2.98 -16.03
C ARG A 49 -1.36 2.85 -14.59
N MET A 50 -1.98 1.91 -13.88
CA MET A 50 -1.52 1.40 -12.60
C MET A 50 -1.03 -0.04 -12.77
N HIS A 51 -0.14 -0.47 -11.89
CA HIS A 51 0.41 -1.81 -11.88
C HIS A 51 -0.10 -2.54 -10.63
N VAL A 52 -0.71 -3.70 -10.85
CA VAL A 52 -1.33 -4.46 -9.75
C VAL A 52 -0.64 -5.81 -9.63
N PHE A 53 -0.07 -6.04 -8.45
CA PHE A 53 0.53 -7.31 -8.08
C PHE A 53 -0.41 -8.04 -7.14
N VAL A 54 -0.60 -9.34 -7.33
CA VAL A 54 -1.48 -10.16 -6.51
C VAL A 54 -0.73 -11.40 -6.05
N ARG A 55 -0.60 -11.57 -4.74
CA ARG A 55 -0.11 -12.82 -4.15
C ARG A 55 -1.31 -13.62 -3.63
N LEU A 56 -1.36 -14.88 -4.02
CA LEU A 56 -2.39 -15.81 -3.57
C LEU A 56 -1.90 -16.63 -2.37
N PRO A 57 -2.80 -17.11 -1.51
CA PRO A 57 -2.48 -18.11 -0.49
C PRO A 57 -1.86 -19.38 -1.08
N GLU A 58 -0.99 -20.05 -0.35
CA GLU A 58 -0.30 -21.26 -0.86
C GLU A 58 -1.28 -22.36 -1.28
N ARG A 59 -2.33 -22.56 -0.49
CA ARG A 59 -3.36 -23.57 -0.77
C ARG A 59 -4.52 -23.08 -1.60
N TYR A 60 -4.36 -21.95 -2.27
CA TYR A 60 -5.45 -21.34 -3.04
C TYR A 60 -6.07 -22.29 -4.07
N ALA A 61 -5.27 -23.04 -4.81
CA ALA A 61 -5.75 -23.98 -5.83
C ALA A 61 -6.43 -25.24 -5.22
N GLU A 62 -6.04 -25.60 -4.01
CA GLU A 62 -6.52 -26.81 -3.32
C GLU A 62 -7.87 -26.60 -2.63
N GLU A 63 -8.23 -25.35 -2.35
CA GLU A 63 -9.44 -24.96 -1.60
C GLU A 63 -10.41 -24.12 -2.50
N PRO A 64 -11.02 -24.72 -3.54
CA PRO A 64 -11.75 -23.97 -4.58
C PRO A 64 -12.98 -23.22 -4.06
N ASP A 65 -13.59 -23.64 -2.98
CA ASP A 65 -14.80 -23.03 -2.41
C ASP A 65 -14.50 -21.98 -1.33
N LYS A 66 -13.25 -21.86 -0.92
CA LYS A 66 -12.85 -20.91 0.12
C LYS A 66 -12.70 -19.49 -0.43
N THR A 67 -13.27 -18.53 0.27
CA THR A 67 -13.03 -17.10 0.04
C THR A 67 -12.05 -16.56 1.07
N TYR A 68 -11.29 -15.54 0.68
CA TYR A 68 -10.16 -15.05 1.47
C TYR A 68 -10.30 -13.57 1.79
N PRO A 69 -9.90 -13.11 2.99
CA PRO A 69 -9.61 -11.70 3.23
C PRO A 69 -8.67 -11.12 2.17
N VAL A 70 -8.78 -9.83 1.90
CA VAL A 70 -7.89 -9.16 0.95
C VAL A 70 -7.19 -7.99 1.62
N VAL A 71 -5.87 -7.94 1.50
CA VAL A 71 -5.07 -6.81 1.98
C VAL A 71 -4.53 -6.03 0.79
N TYR A 72 -5.00 -4.79 0.65
CA TYR A 72 -4.58 -3.85 -0.37
C TYR A 72 -3.44 -2.98 0.18
N LEU A 73 -2.28 -3.06 -0.45
CA LEU A 73 -1.06 -2.32 -0.09
C LEU A 73 -0.88 -1.13 -1.02
N LEU A 74 -1.00 0.07 -0.50
CA LEU A 74 -0.56 1.27 -1.20
C LEU A 74 0.96 1.25 -1.37
N ASP A 75 1.50 2.03 -2.32
CA ASP A 75 2.93 2.03 -2.63
C ASP A 75 3.47 0.61 -2.94
N GLY A 76 2.72 -0.16 -3.73
CA GLY A 76 3.01 -1.54 -4.07
C GLY A 76 4.40 -1.77 -4.67
N ASP A 77 4.99 -0.76 -5.33
CA ASP A 77 6.37 -0.81 -5.83
C ASP A 77 7.40 -1.16 -4.73
N SER A 78 7.14 -0.77 -3.48
CA SER A 78 8.03 -1.02 -2.34
C SER A 78 7.42 -1.94 -1.28
N LEU A 79 6.13 -1.80 -0.98
CA LEU A 79 5.51 -2.52 0.13
C LEU A 79 5.09 -3.94 -0.26
N PHE A 80 4.71 -4.19 -1.52
CA PHE A 80 4.31 -5.53 -1.93
C PHE A 80 5.43 -6.56 -1.78
N PRO A 81 6.66 -6.36 -2.29
CA PRO A 81 7.75 -7.33 -2.14
C PRO A 81 8.20 -7.52 -0.69
N MET A 82 7.86 -6.59 0.21
CA MET A 82 8.21 -6.66 1.63
C MET A 82 7.13 -7.36 2.46
N LEU A 83 5.87 -6.99 2.26
CA LEU A 83 4.76 -7.38 3.15
C LEU A 83 4.01 -8.62 2.66
N ALA A 84 3.98 -8.88 1.36
CA ALA A 84 3.31 -10.07 0.84
C ALA A 84 4.00 -11.38 1.29
N PRO A 85 5.34 -11.51 1.23
CA PRO A 85 6.04 -12.64 1.84
C PRO A 85 5.91 -12.68 3.37
N GLN A 86 5.91 -11.51 4.04
CA GLN A 86 5.75 -11.47 5.49
C GLN A 86 4.42 -12.07 5.94
N HIS A 87 3.33 -11.81 5.20
CA HIS A 87 2.02 -12.36 5.55
C HIS A 87 2.01 -13.89 5.62
N LEU A 88 2.78 -14.55 4.74
CA LEU A 88 2.98 -16.00 4.77
C LEU A 88 3.56 -16.48 6.12
N PHE A 89 4.62 -15.82 6.59
CA PHE A 89 5.22 -16.18 7.89
C PHE A 89 4.30 -15.88 9.06
N LEU A 90 3.53 -14.80 9.00
CA LEU A 90 2.52 -14.50 10.03
C LEU A 90 1.37 -15.51 10.03
N ASN A 91 1.02 -16.08 8.88
CA ASN A 91 0.09 -17.19 8.81
C ASN A 91 0.65 -18.43 9.50
N TYR A 92 1.91 -18.81 9.22
CA TYR A 92 2.54 -19.99 9.82
C TYR A 92 2.78 -19.89 11.32
N ASP A 93 3.34 -18.75 11.76
CA ASP A 93 3.83 -18.62 13.13
C ASP A 93 2.81 -18.01 14.08
N GLU A 94 1.90 -17.18 13.58
CA GLU A 94 0.98 -16.40 14.42
C GLU A 94 -0.50 -16.67 14.13
N GLY A 95 -0.77 -17.63 13.24
CA GLY A 95 -2.13 -18.08 12.95
C GLY A 95 -3.00 -17.04 12.24
N LEU A 96 -2.40 -16.03 11.58
CA LEU A 96 -3.18 -15.12 10.73
C LEU A 96 -3.93 -15.89 9.65
N PRO A 97 -5.15 -15.52 9.29
CA PRO A 97 -5.84 -16.16 8.18
C PRO A 97 -5.06 -16.00 6.88
N ASP A 98 -5.13 -17.01 6.02
CA ASP A 98 -4.73 -16.85 4.62
C ASP A 98 -5.42 -15.65 4.01
N ALA A 99 -4.69 -14.88 3.20
CA ALA A 99 -5.23 -13.69 2.54
C ALA A 99 -4.68 -13.54 1.11
N VAL A 100 -5.48 -12.94 0.25
CA VAL A 100 -5.01 -12.39 -1.02
C VAL A 100 -4.34 -11.05 -0.74
N ILE A 101 -3.08 -10.89 -1.13
CA ILE A 101 -2.34 -9.63 -0.94
C ILE A 101 -2.23 -8.91 -2.27
N VAL A 102 -2.70 -7.68 -2.32
CA VAL A 102 -2.76 -6.86 -3.54
C VAL A 102 -1.87 -5.63 -3.39
N GLY A 103 -0.84 -5.53 -4.21
CA GLY A 103 0.03 -4.35 -4.29
C GLY A 103 -0.43 -3.39 -5.37
N ILE A 104 -0.70 -2.14 -5.00
CA ILE A 104 -1.12 -1.06 -5.91
C ILE A 104 0.10 -0.19 -6.19
N ALA A 105 0.63 -0.26 -7.41
CA ALA A 105 1.92 0.31 -7.76
C ALA A 105 1.82 1.28 -8.95
N TYR A 106 2.81 2.16 -9.03
CA TYR A 106 2.95 3.11 -10.14
C TYR A 106 3.83 2.58 -11.28
N GLY A 107 4.61 1.53 -11.02
CA GLY A 107 5.59 0.98 -11.95
C GLY A 107 6.96 1.66 -11.89
N GLY A 108 7.23 2.41 -10.82
CA GLY A 108 8.53 3.02 -10.59
C GLY A 108 8.52 4.15 -9.56
N PHE A 109 9.71 4.67 -9.25
CA PHE A 109 9.91 5.72 -8.24
C PHE A 109 10.22 7.10 -8.86
N ALA A 110 10.42 7.18 -10.18
CA ALA A 110 10.78 8.43 -10.84
C ALA A 110 9.65 9.47 -10.73
N PRO A 111 9.98 10.76 -10.61
CA PRO A 111 9.02 11.84 -10.71
C PRO A 111 8.23 11.78 -12.03
N GLY A 112 6.92 12.01 -11.97
CA GLY A 112 6.03 11.89 -13.13
C GLY A 112 5.53 10.46 -13.41
N VAL A 113 6.23 9.43 -12.91
CA VAL A 113 5.73 8.04 -12.88
C VAL A 113 4.99 7.81 -11.57
N ASN A 114 5.67 8.01 -10.45
CA ASN A 114 5.07 7.87 -9.13
C ASN A 114 4.34 9.15 -8.72
N MET A 115 3.03 9.12 -8.78
CA MET A 115 2.15 10.25 -8.49
C MET A 115 1.61 10.28 -7.05
N ARG A 116 2.16 9.47 -6.13
CA ARG A 116 1.71 9.40 -4.74
C ARG A 116 1.68 10.76 -4.00
N HIS A 117 2.49 11.71 -4.47
CA HIS A 117 2.54 13.06 -3.90
C HIS A 117 1.30 13.90 -4.24
N VAL A 118 0.55 13.50 -5.27
CA VAL A 118 -0.75 14.06 -5.66
C VAL A 118 -1.89 13.16 -5.17
N ASP A 119 -1.80 11.86 -5.50
CA ASP A 119 -2.90 10.91 -5.31
C ASP A 119 -3.27 10.64 -3.86
N PHE A 120 -2.33 10.73 -2.94
CA PHE A 120 -2.59 10.48 -1.52
C PHE A 120 -2.87 11.75 -0.72
N ARG A 121 -3.15 12.86 -1.40
CA ARG A 121 -3.40 14.14 -0.75
C ARG A 121 -4.74 14.73 -1.19
N PRO A 122 -5.58 15.16 -0.23
CA PRO A 122 -6.81 15.88 -0.57
C PRO A 122 -6.55 17.31 -1.05
N VAL A 123 -5.47 17.93 -0.56
CA VAL A 123 -5.03 19.30 -0.92
C VAL A 123 -3.51 19.32 -1.06
N LEU A 124 -2.99 19.99 -2.06
CA LEU A 124 -1.56 20.15 -2.31
C LEU A 124 -0.97 21.33 -1.49
N ASP A 125 0.36 21.46 -1.50
CA ASP A 125 1.08 22.50 -0.71
C ASP A 125 0.72 23.94 -1.15
N ASP A 126 0.30 24.14 -2.38
CA ASP A 126 -0.15 25.42 -2.94
C ASP A 126 -1.64 25.71 -2.70
N GLY A 127 -2.34 24.82 -1.97
CA GLY A 127 -3.77 24.92 -1.69
C GLY A 127 -4.68 24.39 -2.81
N SER A 128 -4.13 23.95 -3.94
CA SER A 128 -4.92 23.35 -5.01
C SER A 128 -5.46 21.96 -4.61
N PRO A 129 -6.55 21.50 -5.25
CA PRO A 129 -7.07 20.14 -5.01
C PRO A 129 -6.04 19.07 -5.33
N GLY A 130 -5.86 18.11 -4.42
CA GLY A 130 -5.06 16.91 -4.65
C GLY A 130 -5.85 15.80 -5.38
N GLY A 131 -5.26 14.62 -5.43
CA GLY A 131 -5.80 13.48 -6.18
C GLY A 131 -6.59 12.47 -5.34
N SER A 132 -6.70 12.65 -4.01
CA SER A 132 -7.28 11.62 -3.12
C SER A 132 -8.69 11.18 -3.52
N ALA A 133 -9.54 12.11 -3.94
CA ALA A 133 -10.90 11.77 -4.37
C ALA A 133 -10.90 10.86 -5.62
N LYS A 134 -10.05 11.17 -6.60
CA LYS A 134 -9.91 10.35 -7.82
C LYS A 134 -9.28 9.00 -7.54
N PHE A 135 -8.30 8.96 -6.64
CA PHE A 135 -7.66 7.71 -6.26
C PHE A 135 -8.63 6.81 -5.46
N LEU A 136 -9.45 7.39 -4.60
CA LEU A 136 -10.51 6.65 -3.90
C LEU A 136 -11.58 6.13 -4.89
N GLN A 137 -11.97 6.95 -5.87
CA GLN A 137 -12.87 6.51 -6.96
C GLN A 137 -12.25 5.33 -7.74
N PHE A 138 -10.97 5.41 -8.12
CA PHE A 138 -10.25 4.31 -8.78
C PHE A 138 -10.32 3.02 -7.94
N LEU A 139 -10.07 3.10 -6.63
CA LEU A 139 -10.20 1.93 -5.77
C LEU A 139 -11.61 1.36 -5.81
N GLU A 140 -12.61 2.21 -5.55
CA GLU A 140 -14.02 1.80 -5.39
C GLU A 140 -14.62 1.25 -6.69
N THR A 141 -14.35 1.89 -7.83
CA THR A 141 -15.08 1.60 -9.08
C THR A 141 -14.31 0.75 -10.09
N GLU A 142 -13.00 0.63 -9.94
CA GLU A 142 -12.17 -0.07 -10.93
C GLU A 142 -11.38 -1.22 -10.29
N LEU A 143 -10.57 -0.96 -9.27
CA LEU A 143 -9.65 -1.95 -8.72
C LEU A 143 -10.37 -3.03 -7.90
N LEU A 144 -11.18 -2.64 -6.91
CA LEU A 144 -11.89 -3.60 -6.04
C LEU A 144 -12.78 -4.55 -6.85
N PRO A 145 -13.65 -4.08 -7.77
CA PRO A 145 -14.45 -4.97 -8.60
C PRO A 145 -13.62 -5.90 -9.49
N ARG A 146 -12.47 -5.40 -10.01
CA ARG A 146 -11.58 -6.21 -10.83
C ARG A 146 -10.93 -7.34 -10.04
N VAL A 147 -10.44 -7.06 -8.84
CA VAL A 147 -9.83 -8.07 -7.96
C VAL A 147 -10.86 -9.11 -7.54
N GLU A 148 -12.03 -8.67 -7.07
CA GLU A 148 -13.09 -9.55 -6.56
C GLU A 148 -13.77 -10.38 -7.66
N GLY A 149 -13.80 -9.87 -8.88
CA GLY A 149 -14.31 -10.63 -10.04
C GLY A 149 -13.33 -11.69 -10.57
N GLN A 150 -12.04 -11.58 -10.24
CA GLN A 150 -11.01 -12.48 -10.75
C GLN A 150 -10.54 -13.51 -9.72
N TRP A 151 -10.51 -13.15 -8.45
CA TRP A 151 -10.06 -14.02 -7.36
C TRP A 151 -11.15 -14.21 -6.32
N ARG A 152 -11.04 -15.29 -5.53
CA ARG A 152 -11.97 -15.60 -4.43
C ARG A 152 -11.74 -14.68 -3.23
N ALA A 153 -11.94 -13.40 -3.46
CA ALA A 153 -11.83 -12.33 -2.50
C ALA A 153 -13.14 -12.16 -1.71
N ASN A 154 -13.05 -11.96 -0.40
CA ASN A 154 -14.19 -11.64 0.45
C ASN A 154 -14.34 -10.12 0.57
N PRO A 155 -15.39 -9.51 -0.03
CA PRO A 155 -15.58 -8.07 -0.01
C PRO A 155 -15.83 -7.50 1.40
N ASP A 156 -16.32 -8.32 2.35
CA ASP A 156 -16.57 -7.91 3.73
C ASP A 156 -15.29 -7.93 4.60
N ARG A 157 -14.17 -8.39 4.05
CA ARG A 157 -12.89 -8.56 4.77
C ARG A 157 -11.73 -7.88 4.05
N ARG A 158 -11.98 -6.71 3.47
CA ARG A 158 -10.95 -5.87 2.83
C ARG A 158 -10.16 -5.10 3.88
N VAL A 159 -8.85 -5.03 3.73
CA VAL A 159 -7.97 -4.17 4.52
C VAL A 159 -7.18 -3.28 3.59
N LEU A 160 -7.12 -1.98 3.88
CA LEU A 160 -6.26 -1.01 3.21
C LEU A 160 -5.09 -0.66 4.11
N PHE A 161 -3.87 -0.93 3.66
CA PHE A 161 -2.63 -0.58 4.37
C PHE A 161 -1.87 0.50 3.61
N GLY A 162 -1.54 1.59 4.29
CA GLY A 162 -0.73 2.67 3.75
C GLY A 162 0.36 3.12 4.71
N GLN A 163 1.53 3.47 4.16
CA GLN A 163 2.69 3.98 4.88
C GLN A 163 2.91 5.46 4.55
N SER A 164 3.21 6.28 5.58
CA SER A 164 3.52 7.70 5.41
C SER A 164 2.33 8.45 4.74
N ARG A 165 2.50 9.03 3.56
CA ARG A 165 1.40 9.63 2.79
C ARG A 165 0.30 8.62 2.46
N GLY A 166 0.68 7.35 2.18
CA GLY A 166 -0.29 6.27 2.03
C GLY A 166 -1.09 6.04 3.31
N GLY A 167 -0.47 6.21 4.49
CA GLY A 167 -1.16 6.20 5.78
C GLY A 167 -2.15 7.36 5.92
N SER A 168 -1.75 8.58 5.52
CA SER A 168 -2.68 9.72 5.49
C SER A 168 -3.86 9.47 4.54
N PHE A 169 -3.60 8.86 3.38
CA PHE A 169 -4.67 8.46 2.47
C PHE A 169 -5.59 7.38 3.07
N ALA A 170 -5.05 6.42 3.82
CA ALA A 170 -5.88 5.41 4.49
C ALA A 170 -6.86 6.06 5.50
N ILE A 171 -6.42 7.09 6.24
CA ILE A 171 -7.30 7.88 7.12
C ILE A 171 -8.35 8.63 6.28
N TYR A 172 -7.93 9.30 5.19
CA TYR A 172 -8.85 9.97 4.27
C TYR A 172 -9.93 9.02 3.75
N ALA A 173 -9.53 7.84 3.26
CA ALA A 173 -10.45 6.83 2.75
C ALA A 173 -11.44 6.34 3.82
N ALA A 174 -10.97 6.17 5.06
CA ALA A 174 -11.82 5.81 6.19
C ALA A 174 -12.93 6.84 6.44
N TYR A 175 -12.61 8.13 6.40
CA TYR A 175 -13.61 9.18 6.61
C TYR A 175 -14.58 9.32 5.43
N GLU A 176 -14.09 9.24 4.19
CA GLU A 176 -14.92 9.42 2.98
C GLU A 176 -15.79 8.20 2.67
N ARG A 177 -15.28 6.99 2.94
CA ARG A 177 -15.93 5.71 2.63
C ARG A 177 -15.74 4.70 3.77
N PRO A 178 -16.35 4.95 4.93
CA PRO A 178 -16.09 4.19 6.17
C PRO A 178 -16.42 2.70 6.07
N ARG A 179 -17.23 2.28 5.09
CA ARG A 179 -17.63 0.89 4.87
C ARG A 179 -16.94 0.22 3.69
N LEU A 180 -16.05 0.94 3.00
CA LEU A 180 -15.38 0.38 1.81
C LEU A 180 -14.37 -0.70 2.19
N PHE A 181 -13.76 -0.56 3.37
CA PHE A 181 -12.84 -1.55 3.93
C PHE A 181 -13.26 -1.90 5.35
N HIS A 182 -13.05 -3.16 5.73
CA HIS A 182 -13.19 -3.64 7.11
C HIS A 182 -12.07 -3.12 8.00
N GLY A 183 -10.88 -2.92 7.43
CA GLY A 183 -9.74 -2.35 8.14
C GLY A 183 -9.02 -1.27 7.33
N PHE A 184 -8.74 -0.14 7.98
CA PHE A 184 -7.88 0.92 7.47
C PHE A 184 -6.66 1.01 8.36
N VAL A 185 -5.47 0.89 7.80
CA VAL A 185 -4.20 0.95 8.54
C VAL A 185 -3.36 2.10 8.04
N ALA A 186 -3.16 3.08 8.91
CA ALA A 186 -2.32 4.24 8.68
C ALA A 186 -1.00 4.07 9.42
N SER A 187 -0.01 3.51 8.73
CA SER A 187 1.34 3.34 9.29
C SER A 187 2.15 4.61 9.15
N ASN A 188 2.61 5.16 10.29
CA ASN A 188 3.37 6.41 10.37
C ASN A 188 2.79 7.49 9.43
N PRO A 189 1.53 7.89 9.60
CA PRO A 189 0.87 8.82 8.68
C PRO A 189 1.69 10.10 8.51
N GLY A 190 1.59 10.69 7.33
CA GLY A 190 2.46 11.75 6.86
C GLY A 190 2.29 13.09 7.57
N ARG A 191 2.66 14.16 6.88
CA ARG A 191 2.84 15.51 7.46
C ARG A 191 1.60 16.03 8.20
N GLU A 192 1.85 16.87 9.23
CA GLU A 192 0.85 17.57 10.03
C GLU A 192 -0.20 18.33 9.18
N ALA A 193 0.21 18.97 8.08
CA ALA A 193 -0.71 19.68 7.18
C ALA A 193 -1.73 18.74 6.54
N ASP A 194 -1.30 17.54 6.14
CA ASP A 194 -2.19 16.54 5.51
C ASP A 194 -3.18 16.00 6.54
N THR A 195 -2.76 15.84 7.80
CA THR A 195 -3.57 15.30 8.88
C THR A 195 -4.48 16.32 9.55
N ARG A 196 -4.11 17.59 9.62
CA ARG A 196 -5.03 18.66 10.08
C ARG A 196 -6.27 18.76 9.20
N LEU A 197 -6.09 18.59 7.88
CA LEU A 197 -7.23 18.51 6.97
C LEU A 197 -8.11 17.30 7.27
N LEU A 198 -7.50 16.16 7.62
CA LEU A 198 -8.21 14.95 8.02
C LEU A 198 -8.97 15.12 9.33
N TYR A 199 -8.44 15.88 10.29
CA TYR A 199 -9.16 16.24 11.53
C TYR A 199 -10.29 17.25 11.29
N GLY A 200 -10.12 18.16 10.35
CA GLY A 200 -11.15 19.15 9.95
C GLY A 200 -12.30 18.55 9.12
N MET A 201 -12.12 17.37 8.55
CA MET A 201 -13.18 16.59 7.89
C MET A 201 -14.19 15.98 8.88
N ASN A 202 -14.05 16.29 10.15
CA ASN A 202 -14.87 15.85 11.27
C ASN A 202 -16.24 16.55 11.36
N GLY A 203 -16.97 16.64 10.23
CA GLY A 203 -18.40 16.77 10.32
C GLY A 203 -18.98 15.57 11.10
N PRO A 204 -20.23 15.66 11.58
CA PRO A 204 -20.88 14.56 12.28
C PRO A 204 -20.87 13.34 11.35
N GLN A 205 -20.01 12.38 11.68
CA GLN A 205 -20.04 11.08 11.01
C GLN A 205 -21.38 10.42 11.30
N PRO A 206 -22.05 9.82 10.31
CA PRO A 206 -23.24 9.06 10.58
C PRO A 206 -22.90 7.98 11.62
N PRO A 207 -23.77 7.68 12.59
CA PRO A 207 -23.50 6.69 13.62
C PRO A 207 -23.18 5.35 12.96
N GLY A 208 -22.07 4.74 13.38
CA GLY A 208 -21.63 3.42 12.93
C GLY A 208 -21.87 2.37 13.99
N ASN A 209 -21.76 1.12 13.58
CA ASN A 209 -21.84 -0.04 14.46
C ASN A 209 -20.50 -0.48 15.02
N GLY A 210 -19.39 0.19 14.62
CA GLY A 210 -18.05 -0.14 15.07
C GLY A 210 -17.53 -1.50 14.58
N GLU A 211 -18.04 -2.02 13.47
CA GLU A 211 -17.66 -3.36 12.97
C GLU A 211 -16.28 -3.40 12.28
N GLY A 212 -15.77 -2.27 11.80
CA GLY A 212 -14.46 -2.17 11.15
C GLY A 212 -13.40 -1.60 12.07
N TRP A 213 -12.19 -1.44 11.53
CA TRP A 213 -11.02 -0.90 12.24
C TRP A 213 -10.44 0.32 11.53
N LEU A 214 -10.07 1.33 12.30
CA LEU A 214 -9.15 2.38 11.90
C LEU A 214 -7.95 2.36 12.85
N ILE A 215 -6.83 1.85 12.37
CA ILE A 215 -5.60 1.68 13.14
C ILE A 215 -4.56 2.68 12.67
N VAL A 216 -4.01 3.45 13.60
CA VAL A 216 -2.85 4.31 13.37
C VAL A 216 -1.65 3.71 14.11
N THR A 217 -0.53 3.57 13.42
CA THR A 217 0.72 3.17 14.07
C THR A 217 1.76 4.28 13.98
N SER A 218 2.69 4.33 14.93
CA SER A 218 3.81 5.26 14.88
C SER A 218 5.08 4.61 15.45
N GLY A 219 6.20 4.73 14.73
CA GLY A 219 7.49 4.31 15.24
C GLY A 219 7.94 5.21 16.40
N SER A 220 8.40 4.62 17.52
CA SER A 220 8.83 5.39 18.70
C SER A 220 10.07 6.26 18.44
N ARG A 221 10.81 6.00 17.35
CA ARG A 221 11.96 6.74 16.87
C ARG A 221 11.69 7.45 15.54
N ASP A 222 10.41 7.65 15.19
CA ASP A 222 10.05 8.47 14.05
C ASP A 222 10.39 9.94 14.32
N ARG A 223 10.46 10.76 13.27
CA ARG A 223 10.71 12.19 13.37
C ARG A 223 9.63 12.86 14.21
N ASP A 224 10.02 13.75 15.11
CA ASP A 224 9.11 14.36 16.11
C ASP A 224 7.85 14.96 15.48
N TYR A 225 7.98 15.66 14.35
CA TYR A 225 6.84 16.28 13.67
C TYR A 225 5.86 15.29 13.05
N LEU A 226 6.32 14.08 12.66
CA LEU A 226 5.45 13.02 12.15
C LEU A 226 4.80 12.24 13.30
N ARG A 227 5.62 11.87 14.29
CA ARG A 227 5.12 11.19 15.49
C ARG A 227 4.14 12.08 16.25
N GLY A 228 4.43 13.37 16.39
CA GLY A 228 3.55 14.34 17.04
C GLY A 228 2.13 14.36 16.44
N THR A 229 2.05 14.24 15.12
CA THR A 229 0.79 14.15 14.39
C THR A 229 0.02 12.88 14.72
N ALA A 230 0.68 11.72 14.73
CA ALA A 230 0.04 10.45 15.08
C ALA A 230 -0.46 10.42 16.53
N LEU A 231 0.33 10.96 17.48
CA LEU A 231 -0.05 11.12 18.87
C LEU A 231 -1.19 12.14 19.06
N GLN A 232 -1.26 13.18 18.24
CA GLN A 232 -2.38 14.11 18.24
C GLN A 232 -3.67 13.41 17.80
N TRP A 233 -3.61 12.63 16.73
CA TRP A 233 -4.74 11.83 16.27
C TRP A 233 -5.25 10.90 17.39
N GLU A 234 -4.35 10.19 18.07
CA GLU A 234 -4.71 9.32 19.19
C GLU A 234 -5.50 10.09 20.27
N ARG A 235 -4.97 11.26 20.71
CA ARG A 235 -5.64 12.09 21.72
C ARG A 235 -7.02 12.59 21.28
N GLU A 236 -7.16 12.91 20.01
CA GLU A 236 -8.41 13.44 19.45
C GLU A 236 -9.48 12.38 19.26
N ILE A 237 -9.05 11.15 18.95
CA ILE A 237 -9.96 10.01 18.73
C ILE A 237 -10.26 9.29 20.06
N ALA A 238 -9.31 9.28 21.00
CA ALA A 238 -9.50 8.67 22.31
C ALA A 238 -10.69 9.33 23.03
N GLY A 239 -11.68 8.54 23.41
CA GLY A 239 -12.89 9.04 24.08
C GLY A 239 -14.02 9.51 23.15
N ARG A 240 -13.85 9.52 21.83
CA ARG A 240 -14.98 9.72 20.91
C ARG A 240 -15.86 8.48 20.90
N THR A 241 -17.16 8.68 20.96
CA THR A 241 -18.18 7.63 20.85
C THR A 241 -18.93 7.74 19.54
N GLY A 242 -19.56 6.65 19.10
CA GLY A 242 -20.36 6.63 17.88
C GLY A 242 -19.55 6.67 16.58
N LEU A 243 -18.27 6.29 16.64
CA LEU A 243 -17.44 6.17 15.44
C LEU A 243 -17.88 5.00 14.56
N GLN A 244 -17.60 5.12 13.25
CA GLN A 244 -17.90 4.06 12.27
C GLN A 244 -17.05 2.81 12.49
N TRP A 245 -15.88 2.94 13.13
CA TRP A 245 -14.88 1.90 13.35
C TRP A 245 -14.54 1.77 14.83
N GLN A 246 -14.01 0.62 15.21
CA GLN A 246 -13.12 0.51 16.34
C GLN A 246 -11.80 1.21 16.00
N THR A 247 -11.18 1.83 16.97
CA THR A 247 -9.93 2.56 16.77
C THR A 247 -8.82 2.01 17.66
N ALA A 248 -7.60 1.99 17.12
CA ALA A 248 -6.41 1.67 17.90
C ALA A 248 -5.23 2.55 17.47
N PHE A 249 -4.46 2.98 18.46
CA PHE A 249 -3.11 3.51 18.24
C PHE A 249 -2.10 2.45 18.70
N ILE A 250 -1.12 2.15 17.84
CA ILE A 250 -0.09 1.16 18.15
C ILE A 250 1.30 1.81 18.05
N ASP A 251 1.98 1.90 19.19
CA ASP A 251 3.37 2.36 19.24
C ASP A 251 4.33 1.22 18.83
N ILE A 252 5.08 1.44 17.76
CA ILE A 252 6.08 0.50 17.27
C ILE A 252 7.42 0.81 17.95
N SER A 253 7.72 0.08 19.01
CA SER A 253 8.94 0.25 19.81
C SER A 253 10.20 0.12 18.95
N GLY A 254 11.10 1.10 19.06
CA GLY A 254 12.32 1.19 18.25
C GLY A 254 12.11 1.49 16.77
N GLY A 255 10.85 1.58 16.32
CA GLY A 255 10.50 1.82 14.92
C GLY A 255 10.88 3.22 14.43
N THR A 256 11.36 3.30 13.21
CA THR A 256 11.62 4.56 12.47
C THR A 256 10.57 4.75 11.38
N HIS A 257 10.58 5.88 10.68
CA HIS A 257 9.53 6.25 9.74
C HIS A 257 9.17 5.17 8.70
N ALA A 258 10.14 4.70 7.95
CA ALA A 258 9.89 3.75 6.85
C ALA A 258 10.13 2.29 7.29
N ALA A 259 11.18 2.03 8.06
CA ALA A 259 11.57 0.67 8.41
C ALA A 259 10.65 0.00 9.44
N SER A 260 9.72 0.74 10.04
CA SER A 260 8.69 0.17 10.92
C SER A 260 7.51 -0.47 10.18
N ALA A 261 7.39 -0.30 8.86
CA ALA A 261 6.26 -0.82 8.09
C ALA A 261 5.98 -2.32 8.30
N PRO A 262 6.97 -3.23 8.32
CA PRO A 262 6.72 -4.65 8.61
C PRO A 262 6.15 -4.91 10.01
N PHE A 263 6.62 -4.19 11.02
CA PHE A 263 6.12 -4.32 12.39
C PHE A 263 4.72 -3.74 12.54
N ALA A 264 4.45 -2.60 11.89
CA ALA A 264 3.15 -1.99 11.82
C ALA A 264 2.12 -2.90 11.13
N TYR A 265 2.53 -3.51 10.01
CA TYR A 265 1.71 -4.48 9.30
C TYR A 265 1.33 -5.66 10.19
N ARG A 266 2.33 -6.32 10.80
CA ARG A 266 2.11 -7.41 11.75
C ARG A 266 1.12 -7.03 12.84
N ALA A 267 1.39 -5.94 13.55
CA ALA A 267 0.58 -5.52 14.70
C ALA A 267 -0.87 -5.19 14.30
N ALA A 268 -1.05 -4.53 13.14
CA ALA A 268 -2.37 -4.19 12.64
C ALA A 268 -3.16 -5.41 12.16
N MET A 269 -2.52 -6.34 11.43
CA MET A 269 -3.19 -7.55 10.96
C MET A 269 -3.64 -8.45 12.11
N LEU A 270 -2.80 -8.64 13.13
CA LEU A 270 -3.17 -9.38 14.35
C LEU A 270 -4.38 -8.76 15.05
N ARG A 271 -4.48 -7.44 15.05
CA ARG A 271 -5.61 -6.74 15.66
C ARG A 271 -6.89 -6.84 14.85
N ILE A 272 -6.80 -6.66 13.53
CA ILE A 272 -7.96 -6.71 12.62
C ILE A 272 -8.55 -8.12 12.56
N PHE A 273 -7.70 -9.13 12.57
CA PHE A 273 -8.09 -10.54 12.41
C PHE A 273 -8.10 -11.32 13.72
N GLU A 274 -8.10 -10.65 14.89
CA GLU A 274 -8.00 -11.32 16.21
C GLU A 274 -9.05 -12.45 16.38
N ASN A 275 -10.26 -12.28 15.86
CA ASN A 275 -11.33 -13.27 15.92
C ASN A 275 -11.21 -14.39 14.85
N MET A 276 -10.21 -14.34 14.00
CA MET A 276 -9.94 -15.29 12.92
C MET A 276 -8.60 -16.02 13.09
N LEU A 277 -7.87 -15.73 14.17
CA LEU A 277 -6.57 -16.37 14.41
C LEU A 277 -6.78 -17.87 14.65
N SER A 278 -5.98 -18.66 13.95
CA SER A 278 -5.88 -20.11 14.20
C SER A 278 -4.80 -20.38 15.26
N VAL A 279 -4.90 -21.52 15.93
CA VAL A 279 -3.83 -21.98 16.83
C VAL A 279 -2.64 -22.41 15.98
N PRO A 280 -1.45 -21.84 16.15
CA PRO A 280 -0.27 -22.23 15.37
C PRO A 280 0.03 -23.73 15.55
N GLY A 281 0.21 -24.46 14.43
CA GLY A 281 0.63 -25.85 14.44
C GLY A 281 -0.49 -26.89 14.57
N GLN A 282 -1.74 -26.54 14.37
CA GLN A 282 -2.86 -27.49 14.21
C GLN A 282 -3.24 -27.71 12.75
#